data_af298841f4c5028b5c38a3989ce279bc
#
_entry.id   af298841f4c5028b5c38a3989ce279bc
#
_cell.length_a   1.000
_cell.length_b   1.000
_cell.length_c   1.000
_cell.angle_alpha   90.00
_cell.angle_beta   90.00
_cell.angle_gamma   90.00
#
_symmetry.space_group_name_H-M   'P 1'
#
loop_
_entity.id
_entity.type
_entity.pdbx_description
1 polymer ?
#
loop_
_entity_poly.entity_id
_entity_poly.type
_entity_poly.pdbx_seq_one_letter_code
_entity_poly.pdbx_strand_id
1 'polypeptide(L)'
;MKRTASIGVVATALLTVLAGIGAAAPRQKGDHKEFDFQMVRGAKLVNSGCLPNATAEVKIKPGGPVEVMDVNVSGLPPNTDFDFFVIQKPGAPFGLAWYQGDIETGDDGEGHGRFVGRFNEETFIVAQGSVPAPVVHSGAFPDATTNPVTEPVHTFHLGLWFNSPIDAANAGCPADVTPFNGEHNAGIQVLNTSNFPDLQGPLFFVKP
;
A
#
# COMPACT_ATOMS: atom_id res chain seq x y z
N MET A 1 14.28 77.06 -12.97
CA MET A 1 13.51 76.20 -12.10
C MET A 1 12.78 75.21 -12.99
N LYS A 2 13.29 73.94 -13.11
CA LYS A 2 12.69 72.86 -13.90
C LYS A 2 12.21 71.81 -12.89
N ARG A 3 10.91 71.52 -12.86
CA ARG A 3 10.29 70.44 -12.05
C ARG A 3 10.24 69.17 -12.89
N THR A 4 10.94 68.19 -12.47
CA THR A 4 10.82 66.80 -13.02
C THR A 4 9.75 66.01 -12.28
N ALA A 5 8.74 65.52 -13.01
CA ALA A 5 7.70 64.67 -12.50
C ALA A 5 8.16 63.22 -12.66
N SER A 6 8.20 62.45 -11.55
CA SER A 6 8.45 61.02 -11.55
C SER A 6 7.14 60.28 -11.71
N ILE A 7 7.05 59.43 -12.73
CA ILE A 7 5.93 58.53 -12.98
C ILE A 7 6.26 57.21 -12.27
N GLY A 8 5.49 56.86 -11.25
CA GLY A 8 5.57 55.56 -10.57
C GLY A 8 4.81 54.51 -11.35
N VAL A 9 5.53 53.47 -11.74
CA VAL A 9 4.94 52.25 -12.34
C VAL A 9 4.53 51.31 -11.20
N VAL A 10 3.23 51.08 -11.07
CA VAL A 10 2.67 50.08 -10.17
C VAL A 10 2.66 48.74 -10.91
N ALA A 11 3.53 47.82 -10.52
CA ALA A 11 3.52 46.45 -11.01
C ALA A 11 2.52 45.64 -10.20
N THR A 12 1.42 45.27 -10.82
CA THR A 12 0.41 44.37 -10.23
C THR A 12 0.90 42.93 -10.44
N ALA A 13 1.37 42.27 -9.37
CA ALA A 13 1.72 40.85 -9.41
C ALA A 13 0.43 40.05 -9.33
N LEU A 14 0.11 39.32 -10.41
CA LEU A 14 -0.95 38.30 -10.43
C LEU A 14 -0.44 37.03 -9.71
N LEU A 15 -0.93 36.79 -8.50
CA LEU A 15 -0.72 35.52 -7.81
C LEU A 15 -1.68 34.45 -8.39
N THR A 16 -1.18 33.58 -9.22
CA THR A 16 -1.90 32.37 -9.63
C THR A 16 -1.81 31.33 -8.49
N VAL A 17 -2.91 31.16 -7.77
CA VAL A 17 -3.08 30.07 -6.82
C VAL A 17 -3.34 28.78 -7.60
N LEU A 18 -2.32 27.91 -7.74
CA LEU A 18 -2.53 26.53 -8.15
C LEU A 18 -3.21 25.82 -6.98
N ALA A 19 -4.50 25.51 -7.13
CA ALA A 19 -5.20 24.58 -6.26
C ALA A 19 -4.66 23.17 -6.54
N GLY A 20 -3.66 22.74 -5.80
CA GLY A 20 -3.24 21.36 -5.76
C GLY A 20 -4.38 20.53 -5.17
N ILE A 21 -4.85 19.53 -5.91
CA ILE A 21 -5.75 18.49 -5.38
C ILE A 21 -4.88 17.65 -4.45
N GLY A 22 -4.76 18.08 -3.20
CA GLY A 22 -4.10 17.31 -2.16
C GLY A 22 -4.97 16.10 -1.85
N ALA A 23 -4.42 14.89 -2.05
CA ALA A 23 -4.99 13.69 -1.47
C ALA A 23 -5.16 13.93 0.03
N ALA A 24 -6.38 13.74 0.53
CA ALA A 24 -6.68 13.98 1.93
C ALA A 24 -5.85 13.00 2.79
N ALA A 25 -4.99 13.54 3.64
CA ALA A 25 -4.32 12.74 4.66
C ALA A 25 -5.38 12.09 5.58
N PRO A 26 -5.15 10.87 6.05
CA PRO A 26 -6.10 10.18 6.91
C PRO A 26 -6.40 11.02 8.16
N ARG A 27 -7.69 11.17 8.45
CA ARG A 27 -8.14 11.89 9.66
C ARG A 27 -7.85 11.03 10.89
N GLN A 28 -6.77 11.33 11.57
CA GLN A 28 -6.45 10.75 12.87
C GLN A 28 -7.44 11.26 13.93
N LYS A 29 -8.37 10.40 14.36
CA LYS A 29 -9.18 10.63 15.55
C LYS A 29 -8.47 9.98 16.74
N GLY A 30 -8.02 10.77 17.71
CA GLY A 30 -7.15 10.36 18.81
C GLY A 30 -7.63 9.18 19.67
N ASP A 31 -6.67 8.56 20.36
CA ASP A 31 -6.71 7.47 21.35
C ASP A 31 -7.41 6.16 20.93
N HIS A 32 -6.61 5.11 20.66
CA HIS A 32 -7.02 3.73 20.38
C HIS A 32 -8.17 3.61 19.37
N LYS A 33 -8.20 4.47 18.38
CA LYS A 33 -9.35 4.62 17.50
C LYS A 33 -9.09 3.99 16.16
N GLU A 34 -10.15 3.40 15.68
CA GLU A 34 -10.33 2.98 14.31
C GLU A 34 -9.84 4.07 13.36
N PHE A 35 -9.05 3.68 12.37
CA PHE A 35 -8.62 4.57 11.32
C PHE A 35 -8.82 3.89 9.96
N ASP A 36 -9.20 4.68 8.98
CA ASP A 36 -9.52 4.22 7.63
C ASP A 36 -8.70 4.96 6.58
N PHE A 37 -8.44 4.27 5.49
CA PHE A 37 -7.75 4.82 4.32
C PHE A 37 -8.13 4.07 3.05
N GLN A 38 -7.82 4.68 1.89
CA GLN A 38 -8.06 4.08 0.58
C GLN A 38 -6.74 3.55 0.00
N MET A 39 -6.83 2.40 -0.67
CA MET A 39 -5.80 1.93 -1.58
C MET A 39 -6.06 2.48 -2.98
N VAL A 40 -5.00 2.61 -3.76
CA VAL A 40 -5.03 3.09 -5.14
C VAL A 40 -4.56 2.02 -6.11
N ARG A 41 -4.91 2.17 -7.39
CA ARG A 41 -4.51 1.23 -8.43
C ARG A 41 -2.99 1.19 -8.61
N GLY A 42 -2.44 -0.01 -8.73
CA GLY A 42 -1.03 -0.22 -9.03
C GLY A 42 -0.62 0.40 -10.37
N ALA A 43 0.64 0.76 -10.50
CA ALA A 43 1.16 1.46 -11.68
C ALA A 43 0.89 0.70 -12.99
N LYS A 44 1.04 -0.63 -13.01
CA LYS A 44 0.76 -1.45 -14.21
C LYS A 44 -0.72 -1.41 -14.60
N LEU A 45 -1.63 -1.41 -13.62
CA LEU A 45 -3.07 -1.28 -13.85
C LEU A 45 -3.39 0.09 -14.48
N VAL A 46 -2.83 1.15 -13.93
CA VAL A 46 -3.04 2.51 -14.46
C VAL A 46 -2.52 2.62 -15.89
N ASN A 47 -1.30 2.14 -16.14
CA ASN A 47 -0.66 2.23 -17.45
C ASN A 47 -1.35 1.40 -18.54
N SER A 48 -1.91 0.26 -18.20
CA SER A 48 -2.66 -0.59 -19.13
C SER A 48 -4.11 -0.16 -19.32
N GLY A 49 -4.64 0.67 -18.42
CA GLY A 49 -6.05 1.08 -18.42
C GLY A 49 -7.02 0.00 -17.96
N CYS A 50 -6.53 -1.17 -17.51
CA CYS A 50 -7.41 -2.22 -16.99
C CYS A 50 -7.97 -1.87 -15.61
N LEU A 51 -9.11 -2.42 -15.26
CA LEU A 51 -9.84 -2.23 -14.02
C LEU A 51 -9.91 -0.74 -13.58
N PRO A 52 -10.49 0.16 -14.37
CA PRO A 52 -10.43 1.59 -14.11
C PRO A 52 -11.13 2.00 -12.81
N ASN A 53 -12.04 1.16 -12.33
CA ASN A 53 -12.84 1.41 -11.12
C ASN A 53 -12.34 0.64 -9.88
N ALA A 54 -11.23 -0.11 -10.00
CA ALA A 54 -10.70 -0.87 -8.87
C ALA A 54 -10.31 0.05 -7.70
N THR A 55 -10.81 -0.25 -6.53
CA THR A 55 -10.53 0.48 -5.28
C THR A 55 -10.64 -0.44 -4.07
N ALA A 56 -10.05 -0.05 -2.94
CA ALA A 56 -10.29 -0.69 -1.67
C ALA A 56 -10.32 0.33 -0.54
N GLU A 57 -11.23 0.13 0.39
CA GLU A 57 -11.25 0.80 1.69
C GLU A 57 -10.70 -0.15 2.74
N VAL A 58 -9.71 0.32 3.49
CA VAL A 58 -9.09 -0.42 4.59
C VAL A 58 -9.43 0.28 5.89
N LYS A 59 -9.91 -0.49 6.86
CA LYS A 59 -10.25 -0.03 8.19
C LYS A 59 -9.48 -0.83 9.23
N ILE A 60 -8.72 -0.15 10.09
CA ILE A 60 -7.95 -0.79 11.14
C ILE A 60 -8.48 -0.38 12.50
N LYS A 61 -8.78 -1.39 13.33
CA LYS A 61 -9.24 -1.25 14.69
C LYS A 61 -8.21 -1.81 15.63
N PRO A 62 -7.57 -0.99 16.49
CA PRO A 62 -6.77 -1.48 17.58
C PRO A 62 -7.65 -2.28 18.56
N GLY A 63 -7.22 -3.47 18.92
CA GLY A 63 -7.97 -4.39 19.80
C GLY A 63 -7.19 -4.83 21.05
N GLY A 64 -6.31 -3.98 21.58
CA GLY A 64 -5.42 -4.31 22.69
C GLY A 64 -4.18 -5.05 22.18
N PRO A 65 -4.02 -6.38 22.41
CA PRO A 65 -2.81 -7.10 22.00
C PRO A 65 -2.71 -7.33 20.48
N VAL A 66 -3.77 -7.09 19.71
CA VAL A 66 -3.84 -7.26 18.25
C VAL A 66 -4.64 -6.13 17.63
N GLU A 67 -4.44 -5.93 16.34
CA GLU A 67 -5.26 -5.10 15.46
C GLU A 67 -6.22 -5.99 14.65
N VAL A 68 -7.35 -5.42 14.25
CA VAL A 68 -8.27 -6.02 13.26
C VAL A 68 -8.26 -5.11 12.05
N MET A 69 -7.94 -5.68 10.88
CA MET A 69 -7.96 -5.01 9.59
C MET A 69 -9.12 -5.57 8.76
N ASP A 70 -10.08 -4.73 8.44
CA ASP A 70 -11.16 -5.02 7.50
C ASP A 70 -10.82 -4.34 6.16
N VAL A 71 -10.81 -5.11 5.07
CA VAL A 71 -10.50 -4.65 3.71
C VAL A 71 -11.70 -4.91 2.83
N ASN A 72 -12.31 -3.86 2.28
CA ASN A 72 -13.41 -3.95 1.34
C ASN A 72 -12.89 -3.55 -0.04
N VAL A 73 -12.97 -4.45 -1.01
CA VAL A 73 -12.57 -4.22 -2.40
C VAL A 73 -13.79 -4.08 -3.30
N SER A 74 -13.68 -3.27 -4.35
CA SER A 74 -14.74 -3.13 -5.36
C SER A 74 -14.18 -2.77 -6.73
N GLY A 75 -15.01 -2.95 -7.78
CA GLY A 75 -14.60 -2.68 -9.16
C GLY A 75 -13.57 -3.67 -9.69
N LEU A 76 -13.52 -4.86 -9.11
CA LEU A 76 -12.65 -5.97 -9.49
C LEU A 76 -13.42 -6.98 -10.39
N PRO A 77 -12.74 -7.91 -11.06
CA PRO A 77 -13.39 -9.00 -11.78
C PRO A 77 -14.21 -9.86 -10.83
N PRO A 78 -15.40 -10.33 -11.24
CA PRO A 78 -16.21 -11.22 -10.43
C PRO A 78 -15.57 -12.61 -10.26
N ASN A 79 -15.88 -13.27 -9.14
CA ASN A 79 -15.45 -14.64 -8.82
C ASN A 79 -13.94 -14.85 -9.02
N THR A 80 -13.13 -13.90 -8.55
CA THR A 80 -11.69 -13.88 -8.75
C THR A 80 -11.00 -13.81 -7.40
N ASP A 81 -9.91 -14.57 -7.28
CA ASP A 81 -9.08 -14.64 -6.09
C ASP A 81 -7.89 -13.69 -6.17
N PHE A 82 -7.59 -13.05 -5.05
CA PHE A 82 -6.52 -12.05 -4.90
C PHE A 82 -5.70 -12.31 -3.64
N ASP A 83 -4.37 -12.26 -3.80
CA ASP A 83 -3.41 -12.31 -2.69
C ASP A 83 -3.27 -10.93 -2.03
N PHE A 84 -3.44 -10.87 -0.71
CA PHE A 84 -3.29 -9.63 0.06
C PHE A 84 -2.06 -9.67 0.97
N PHE A 85 -1.25 -8.58 0.91
CA PHE A 85 0.04 -8.49 1.60
C PHE A 85 0.21 -7.19 2.39
N VAL A 86 0.94 -7.29 3.51
CA VAL A 86 1.68 -6.16 4.09
C VAL A 86 3.07 -6.14 3.45
N ILE A 87 3.53 -4.98 3.01
CA ILE A 87 4.76 -4.82 2.22
C ILE A 87 5.60 -3.64 2.70
N GLN A 88 6.90 -3.69 2.43
CA GLN A 88 7.83 -2.62 2.81
C GLN A 88 7.65 -1.37 1.94
N LYS A 89 7.47 -1.54 0.63
CA LYS A 89 7.26 -0.47 -0.35
C LYS A 89 6.04 -0.76 -1.22
N PRO A 90 5.26 0.26 -1.57
CA PRO A 90 4.03 0.05 -2.33
C PRO A 90 4.26 -0.32 -3.80
N GLY A 91 5.43 0.00 -4.35
CA GLY A 91 5.85 -0.29 -5.73
C GLY A 91 7.08 -1.19 -5.79
N ALA A 92 7.33 -1.78 -6.96
CA ALA A 92 8.50 -2.62 -7.20
C ALA A 92 9.83 -1.83 -7.10
N PRO A 93 10.88 -2.40 -6.54
CA PRO A 93 10.92 -3.66 -5.80
C PRO A 93 10.22 -3.52 -4.44
N PHE A 94 9.28 -4.42 -4.14
CA PHE A 94 8.37 -4.30 -2.99
C PHE A 94 9.09 -4.44 -1.63
N GLY A 95 10.30 -4.95 -1.63
CA GLY A 95 11.05 -5.21 -0.41
C GLY A 95 10.53 -6.43 0.34
N LEU A 96 10.49 -6.32 1.65
CA LEU A 96 9.97 -7.36 2.52
C LEU A 96 8.46 -7.36 2.49
N ALA A 97 7.85 -8.55 2.57
CA ALA A 97 6.43 -8.73 2.51
C ALA A 97 5.92 -9.81 3.46
N TRP A 98 4.69 -9.65 3.89
CA TRP A 98 3.98 -10.61 4.71
C TRP A 98 2.61 -10.87 4.08
N TYR A 99 2.36 -12.13 3.74
CA TYR A 99 1.06 -12.58 3.26
C TYR A 99 0.02 -12.56 4.39
N GLN A 100 -1.11 -11.90 4.14
CA GLN A 100 -2.19 -11.81 5.12
C GLN A 100 -3.28 -12.85 4.86
N GLY A 101 -3.54 -13.15 3.60
CA GLY A 101 -4.58 -14.07 3.16
C GLY A 101 -5.15 -13.65 1.81
N ASP A 102 -6.17 -14.38 1.38
CA ASP A 102 -6.87 -14.13 0.14
C ASP A 102 -8.08 -13.22 0.35
N ILE A 103 -8.44 -12.51 -0.71
CA ILE A 103 -9.70 -11.80 -0.84
C ILE A 103 -10.36 -12.29 -2.13
N GLU A 104 -11.45 -13.02 -1.99
CA GLU A 104 -12.27 -13.49 -3.11
C GLU A 104 -13.37 -12.47 -3.40
N THR A 105 -13.62 -12.20 -4.68
CA THR A 105 -14.73 -11.36 -5.12
C THR A 105 -15.96 -12.20 -5.45
N GLY A 106 -17.13 -11.66 -5.14
CA GLY A 106 -18.41 -12.23 -5.54
C GLY A 106 -18.77 -11.95 -7.00
N ASP A 107 -20.01 -12.32 -7.38
CA ASP A 107 -20.58 -12.10 -8.72
C ASP A 107 -20.63 -10.60 -9.12
N ASP A 108 -20.62 -9.70 -8.14
CA ASP A 108 -20.65 -8.25 -8.31
C ASP A 108 -19.27 -7.60 -8.42
N GLY A 109 -18.19 -8.39 -8.26
CA GLY A 109 -16.83 -7.88 -8.24
C GLY A 109 -16.46 -7.13 -6.96
N GLU A 110 -17.22 -7.32 -5.89
CA GLU A 110 -16.92 -6.85 -4.55
C GLU A 110 -16.36 -8.00 -3.69
N GLY A 111 -15.48 -7.68 -2.76
CA GLY A 111 -14.88 -8.66 -1.85
C GLY A 111 -14.55 -8.06 -0.50
N HIS A 112 -14.41 -8.92 0.50
CA HIS A 112 -14.08 -8.52 1.87
C HIS A 112 -13.06 -9.46 2.48
N GLY A 113 -11.95 -8.90 2.98
CA GLY A 113 -10.97 -9.60 3.80
C GLY A 113 -10.99 -9.07 5.24
N ARG A 114 -10.91 -9.99 6.22
CA ARG A 114 -10.77 -9.63 7.64
C ARG A 114 -9.57 -10.34 8.24
N PHE A 115 -8.60 -9.54 8.66
CA PHE A 115 -7.33 -10.02 9.17
C PHE A 115 -7.15 -9.60 10.64
N VAL A 116 -6.54 -10.46 11.44
CA VAL A 116 -6.25 -10.19 12.85
C VAL A 116 -4.78 -10.44 13.09
N GLY A 117 -4.06 -9.42 13.55
CA GLY A 117 -2.60 -9.52 13.73
C GLY A 117 -2.00 -8.29 14.37
N ARG A 118 -0.69 -8.16 14.21
CA ARG A 118 0.09 -6.96 14.56
C ARG A 118 0.71 -6.45 13.27
N PHE A 119 0.01 -5.51 12.61
CA PHE A 119 0.34 -5.12 11.24
C PHE A 119 1.48 -4.11 11.14
N ASN A 120 1.86 -3.47 12.23
CA ASN A 120 2.97 -2.54 12.30
C ASN A 120 4.25 -3.15 12.89
N GLU A 121 4.23 -4.43 13.24
CA GLU A 121 5.38 -5.14 13.77
C GLU A 121 6.14 -5.89 12.66
N GLU A 122 7.39 -6.16 12.94
CA GLU A 122 8.34 -6.64 11.96
C GLU A 122 8.24 -8.16 11.82
N THR A 123 7.34 -8.57 10.99
CA THR A 123 7.34 -9.92 10.47
C THR A 123 7.49 -9.81 8.96
N PHE A 124 8.35 -10.63 8.35
CA PHE A 124 8.63 -10.47 6.94
C PHE A 124 8.85 -11.79 6.22
N ILE A 125 8.46 -11.81 4.96
CA ILE A 125 8.91 -12.74 3.94
C ILE A 125 9.65 -11.92 2.88
N VAL A 126 10.79 -12.42 2.42
CA VAL A 126 11.53 -11.75 1.36
C VAL A 126 10.86 -12.03 0.03
N ALA A 127 10.42 -11.00 -0.66
CA ALA A 127 9.96 -11.12 -2.03
C ALA A 127 11.14 -11.53 -2.94
N GLN A 128 10.98 -12.60 -3.69
CA GLN A 128 12.03 -13.14 -4.54
C GLN A 128 12.56 -12.06 -5.50
N GLY A 129 13.88 -11.93 -5.58
CA GLY A 129 14.55 -10.99 -6.47
C GLY A 129 14.52 -9.53 -6.05
N SER A 130 13.93 -9.18 -4.89
CA SER A 130 13.86 -7.78 -4.45
C SER A 130 15.00 -7.39 -3.52
N VAL A 131 15.23 -8.13 -2.45
CA VAL A 131 16.30 -7.89 -1.48
C VAL A 131 16.83 -9.22 -0.93
N PRO A 132 18.10 -9.29 -0.45
CA PRO A 132 18.56 -10.45 0.30
C PRO A 132 17.75 -10.61 1.59
N ALA A 133 17.50 -11.86 2.00
CA ALA A 133 16.91 -12.13 3.30
C ALA A 133 17.81 -11.53 4.41
N PRO A 134 17.25 -10.72 5.34
CA PRO A 134 18.02 -10.27 6.48
C PRO A 134 18.46 -11.47 7.32
N VAL A 135 19.68 -11.41 7.85
CA VAL A 135 20.15 -12.42 8.80
C VAL A 135 19.55 -12.07 10.16
N VAL A 136 18.35 -12.56 10.44
CA VAL A 136 17.67 -12.31 11.72
C VAL A 136 18.15 -13.23 12.84
N HIS A 137 18.87 -14.30 12.49
CA HIS A 137 19.28 -15.32 13.46
C HIS A 137 20.68 -15.86 13.19
N SER A 138 21.45 -15.98 14.24
CA SER A 138 22.78 -16.60 14.24
C SER A 138 22.90 -17.81 15.18
N GLY A 139 21.82 -18.50 15.52
CA GLY A 139 21.85 -19.61 16.46
C GLY A 139 20.68 -20.59 16.33
N ALA A 140 20.72 -21.65 17.14
CA ALA A 140 19.70 -22.70 17.14
C ALA A 140 18.31 -22.20 17.63
N PHE A 141 18.28 -21.12 18.37
CA PHE A 141 17.06 -20.47 18.86
C PHE A 141 17.15 -18.98 18.49
N PRO A 142 16.55 -18.63 17.37
CA PRO A 142 16.61 -17.27 16.87
C PRO A 142 15.85 -16.30 17.77
N ASP A 143 16.57 -15.32 18.29
CA ASP A 143 15.99 -14.21 19.03
C ASP A 143 16.47 -12.90 18.41
N ALA A 144 15.55 -12.19 17.77
CA ALA A 144 15.83 -10.91 17.13
C ALA A 144 16.34 -9.85 18.11
N THR A 145 16.00 -9.96 19.39
CA THR A 145 16.48 -9.04 20.43
C THR A 145 17.94 -9.22 20.78
N THR A 146 18.50 -10.39 20.51
CA THR A 146 19.89 -10.75 20.80
C THR A 146 20.80 -10.70 19.59
N ASN A 147 20.27 -10.45 18.41
CA ASN A 147 21.03 -10.34 17.17
C ASN A 147 21.28 -8.87 16.79
N PRO A 148 22.45 -8.30 17.09
CA PRO A 148 22.73 -6.89 16.85
C PRO A 148 22.97 -6.55 15.36
N VAL A 149 22.92 -7.52 14.45
CA VAL A 149 23.26 -7.35 13.03
C VAL A 149 22.07 -6.94 12.18
N THR A 150 20.84 -7.13 12.68
CA THR A 150 19.62 -6.77 11.97
C THR A 150 18.90 -5.63 12.66
N GLU A 151 18.72 -4.55 11.92
CA GLU A 151 17.78 -3.51 12.31
C GLU A 151 16.37 -3.92 11.94
N PRO A 152 15.37 -3.45 12.71
CA PRO A 152 13.98 -3.61 12.39
C PRO A 152 13.65 -3.11 10.97
N VAL A 153 12.91 -3.93 10.21
CA VAL A 153 12.44 -3.56 8.89
C VAL A 153 10.93 -3.35 8.93
N HIS A 154 10.52 -2.10 8.79
CA HIS A 154 9.11 -1.75 8.84
C HIS A 154 8.41 -2.00 7.51
N THR A 155 7.28 -2.72 7.57
CA THR A 155 6.40 -3.02 6.45
C THR A 155 5.11 -2.21 6.63
N PHE A 156 5.13 -0.94 6.22
CA PHE A 156 4.05 -0.01 6.49
C PHE A 156 3.01 0.12 5.38
N HIS A 157 3.17 -0.64 4.31
CA HIS A 157 2.33 -0.56 3.13
C HIS A 157 1.48 -1.81 2.93
N LEU A 158 0.46 -1.69 2.10
CA LEU A 158 -0.42 -2.78 1.69
C LEU A 158 -0.40 -2.94 0.18
N GLY A 159 -0.65 -4.17 -0.27
CA GLY A 159 -0.80 -4.47 -1.68
C GLY A 159 -1.71 -5.67 -1.91
N LEU A 160 -2.41 -5.64 -3.04
CA LEU A 160 -3.29 -6.68 -3.54
C LEU A 160 -2.83 -7.10 -4.92
N TRP A 161 -2.69 -8.40 -5.16
CA TRP A 161 -2.29 -8.98 -6.44
C TRP A 161 -3.35 -9.93 -6.95
N PHE A 162 -3.45 -10.10 -8.27
CA PHE A 162 -4.09 -11.29 -8.80
C PHE A 162 -3.36 -12.52 -8.30
N ASN A 163 -4.09 -13.55 -7.86
CA ASN A 163 -3.49 -14.81 -7.43
C ASN A 163 -2.67 -15.46 -8.56
N SER A 164 -3.08 -15.27 -9.82
CA SER A 164 -2.31 -15.76 -10.96
C SER A 164 -2.28 -14.79 -12.16
N PRO A 165 -1.31 -14.93 -13.08
CA PRO A 165 -1.31 -14.19 -14.34
C PRO A 165 -2.47 -14.60 -15.26
N ILE A 166 -3.06 -15.78 -15.07
CA ILE A 166 -4.22 -16.24 -15.83
C ILE A 166 -5.45 -15.42 -15.43
N ASP A 167 -5.63 -15.16 -14.13
CA ASP A 167 -6.73 -14.33 -13.64
C ASP A 167 -6.60 -12.89 -14.15
N ALA A 168 -5.38 -12.35 -14.17
CA ALA A 168 -5.11 -11.05 -14.77
C ALA A 168 -5.47 -11.03 -16.26
N ALA A 169 -5.07 -12.04 -17.04
CA ALA A 169 -5.40 -12.15 -18.45
C ALA A 169 -6.91 -12.26 -18.71
N ASN A 170 -7.62 -13.06 -17.91
CA ASN A 170 -9.07 -13.23 -17.99
C ASN A 170 -9.81 -11.89 -17.71
N ALA A 171 -9.23 -11.05 -16.88
CA ALA A 171 -9.73 -9.70 -16.59
C ALA A 171 -9.35 -8.66 -17.66
N GLY A 172 -8.63 -9.04 -18.74
CA GLY A 172 -8.14 -8.12 -19.75
C GLY A 172 -6.96 -7.28 -19.30
N CYS A 173 -6.25 -7.71 -18.26
CA CYS A 173 -5.06 -7.06 -17.72
C CYS A 173 -3.76 -7.71 -18.21
N PRO A 174 -2.60 -7.04 -18.09
CA PRO A 174 -1.31 -7.66 -18.37
C PRO A 174 -1.08 -8.94 -17.54
N ALA A 175 -0.64 -10.01 -18.21
CA ALA A 175 -0.39 -11.33 -17.59
C ALA A 175 1.06 -11.49 -17.12
N ASP A 176 1.66 -10.42 -16.61
CA ASP A 176 3.01 -10.50 -16.05
C ASP A 176 2.99 -11.27 -14.73
N VAL A 177 4.03 -12.06 -14.50
CA VAL A 177 4.25 -12.76 -13.25
C VAL A 177 4.96 -11.85 -12.25
N THR A 178 4.43 -11.81 -11.04
CA THR A 178 5.13 -11.32 -9.86
C THR A 178 5.45 -12.54 -8.98
N PRO A 179 6.69 -12.91 -8.74
CA PRO A 179 7.06 -14.11 -7.98
C PRO A 179 6.87 -13.88 -6.47
N PHE A 180 5.65 -13.68 -6.05
CA PHE A 180 5.33 -13.06 -4.77
C PHE A 180 4.46 -13.92 -3.84
N ASN A 181 3.65 -14.82 -4.34
CA ASN A 181 2.88 -15.77 -3.52
C ASN A 181 3.67 -17.06 -3.24
N GLY A 182 3.06 -18.01 -2.53
CA GLY A 182 3.69 -19.28 -2.18
C GLY A 182 4.13 -20.11 -3.37
N GLU A 183 3.50 -19.96 -4.53
CA GLU A 183 3.82 -20.61 -5.79
C GLU A 183 4.76 -19.78 -6.69
N HIS A 184 5.14 -18.59 -6.26
CA HIS A 184 5.98 -17.64 -7.00
C HIS A 184 5.43 -17.22 -8.36
N ASN A 185 4.12 -17.20 -8.50
CA ASN A 185 3.44 -16.95 -9.77
C ASN A 185 2.21 -16.04 -9.66
N ALA A 186 2.14 -15.18 -8.66
CA ALA A 186 1.11 -14.15 -8.59
C ALA A 186 1.08 -13.31 -9.88
N GLY A 187 -0.08 -12.80 -10.22
CA GLY A 187 -0.23 -11.87 -11.34
C GLY A 187 0.32 -10.49 -11.03
N ILE A 188 -0.20 -9.46 -11.70
CA ILE A 188 0.21 -8.08 -11.44
C ILE A 188 -0.42 -7.53 -10.16
N GLN A 189 0.23 -6.54 -9.56
CA GLN A 189 -0.33 -5.77 -8.46
C GLN A 189 -1.54 -4.95 -8.92
N VAL A 190 -2.66 -5.16 -8.26
CA VAL A 190 -3.95 -4.51 -8.56
C VAL A 190 -4.07 -3.20 -7.79
N LEU A 191 -3.97 -3.29 -6.46
CA LEU A 191 -4.09 -2.15 -5.56
C LEU A 191 -2.88 -2.05 -4.64
N ASN A 192 -2.56 -0.84 -4.20
CA ASN A 192 -1.52 -0.58 -3.23
C ASN A 192 -1.74 0.74 -2.49
N THR A 193 -0.82 1.08 -1.59
CA THR A 193 -0.85 2.31 -0.80
C THR A 193 0.20 3.34 -1.27
N SER A 194 0.46 3.44 -2.59
CA SER A 194 1.41 4.41 -3.15
C SER A 194 0.96 5.88 -3.07
N ASN A 195 -0.25 6.13 -2.59
CA ASN A 195 -0.73 7.45 -2.16
C ASN A 195 -0.14 7.91 -0.82
N PHE A 196 0.67 7.06 -0.16
CA PHE A 196 1.47 7.39 1.02
C PHE A 196 2.97 7.37 0.68
N PRO A 197 3.81 8.13 1.40
CA PRO A 197 5.26 8.11 1.21
C PRO A 197 5.86 6.73 1.51
N ASP A 198 6.88 6.31 0.75
CA ASP A 198 7.53 4.98 0.88
C ASP A 198 7.99 4.60 2.30
N LEU A 199 8.36 5.58 3.11
CA LEU A 199 8.85 5.36 4.48
C LEU A 199 7.78 5.60 5.55
N GLN A 200 6.57 5.99 5.16
CA GLN A 200 5.46 6.33 6.06
C GLN A 200 4.13 5.86 5.47
N GLY A 201 4.04 4.60 5.12
CA GLY A 201 2.80 3.97 4.70
C GLY A 201 1.73 4.02 5.80
N PRO A 202 0.49 3.65 5.49
CA PRO A 202 -0.63 3.82 6.43
C PRO A 202 -0.44 3.06 7.75
N LEU A 203 0.25 1.92 7.74
CA LEU A 203 0.49 1.14 8.96
C LEU A 203 1.46 1.81 9.94
N PHE A 204 2.22 2.83 9.51
CA PHE A 204 3.03 3.65 10.41
C PHE A 204 2.18 4.36 11.49
N PHE A 205 0.92 4.60 11.21
CA PHE A 205 0.00 5.27 12.14
C PHE A 205 -0.75 4.29 13.07
N VAL A 206 -0.61 2.99 12.86
CA VAL A 206 -1.12 1.96 13.75
C VAL A 206 -0.21 1.92 14.97
N LYS A 207 -0.74 2.26 16.13
CA LYS A 207 -0.01 2.21 17.40
C LYS A 207 -0.57 1.07 18.24
N PRO A 208 0.30 0.20 18.78
CA PRO A 208 -0.10 -0.86 19.70
C PRO A 208 -0.74 -0.34 20.97
#